data_142a39b2ac578e654408fce3b72d9f66
#
_entry.id   142a39b2ac578e654408fce3b72d9f66
#
_cell.length_a   1.000
_cell.length_b   1.000
_cell.length_c   1.000
_cell.angle_alpha   90.00
_cell.angle_beta   90.00
_cell.angle_gamma   90.00
#
_symmetry.space_group_name_H-M   'P 1'
#
loop_
_entity.id
_entity.type
_entity.pdbx_description
1 polymer ?
#
loop_
_entity_poly.entity_id
_entity_poly.type
_entity_poly.pdbx_seq_one_letter_code
_entity_poly.pdbx_strand_id
1 'polypeptide(L)'
;MNRIITFVALICIALASVATTRKAIYIVVDGVTADNIERMRPPVIFDIARHGHYSRAYCGGKVGQYSETPTISAIGYTNILTGTWLNKHNVNGNSNLKPNYNYWTIFRIAKEQKRNVTTALFSSWTDNRTVLLGEGKPETGQLKIDYVRDGYDLDTLRFPHREHDLHIFDIDAEVCRQAAQCVRADAPDLSWVYLWYTDDAYHMFGDSKFSDEYVMKTDSLIGQIWEAVQYRQKHYDEQWMVIVLTDHGRDEYGYDHGGQSLRARTTWVATNVKNVNRQFAYPELSHVDINPSICSFMGFEVPRELEFERDGTSFIGRRDIYGLTSSNYEDTITLSWKCDEARGNVDVYMSATNHYAEGGHDDWQRVATVAASDGSCTVDVSRYPDAPVFKFAVVSAHNTLTIWNPRHPGRKVRP
;
A
#
# COMPACT_ATOMS: atom_id res chain seq x y z
N MET A 1 -6.53 50.89 60.14
CA MET A 1 -5.57 50.29 59.17
C MET A 1 -6.24 49.12 58.53
N ASN A 2 -6.88 49.36 57.39
CA ASN A 2 -7.56 48.32 56.64
C ASN A 2 -6.57 47.76 55.57
N ARG A 3 -6.26 46.47 55.68
CA ARG A 3 -5.50 45.74 54.63
C ARG A 3 -6.49 45.19 53.61
N ILE A 4 -6.46 45.74 52.42
CA ILE A 4 -7.17 45.22 51.25
C ILE A 4 -6.28 44.05 50.72
N ILE A 5 -6.82 42.83 50.76
CA ILE A 5 -6.22 41.67 50.11
C ILE A 5 -6.81 41.57 48.69
N THR A 6 -5.96 41.85 47.70
CA THR A 6 -6.33 41.72 46.29
C THR A 6 -6.08 40.26 45.90
N PHE A 7 -7.16 39.51 45.59
CA PHE A 7 -7.08 38.16 45.00
C PHE A 7 -6.88 38.31 43.47
N VAL A 8 -5.69 37.93 43.01
CA VAL A 8 -5.44 37.77 41.56
C VAL A 8 -5.82 36.35 41.20
N ALA A 9 -6.96 36.18 40.48
CA ALA A 9 -7.36 34.92 39.88
C ALA A 9 -6.55 34.69 38.61
N LEU A 10 -5.57 33.78 38.65
CA LEU A 10 -4.92 33.26 37.44
C LEU A 10 -5.91 32.34 36.67
N ILE A 11 -6.47 32.84 35.58
CA ILE A 11 -7.23 32.01 34.63
C ILE A 11 -6.19 31.26 33.76
N CYS A 12 -5.91 30.01 34.09
CA CYS A 12 -5.19 29.08 33.19
C CYS A 12 -6.13 28.69 32.07
N ILE A 13 -6.03 29.38 30.93
CA ILE A 13 -6.62 28.90 29.67
C ILE A 13 -5.78 27.70 29.23
N ALA A 14 -6.24 26.48 29.49
CA ALA A 14 -5.73 25.29 28.86
C ALA A 14 -6.05 25.38 27.38
N LEU A 15 -5.09 25.81 26.57
CA LEU A 15 -5.14 25.61 25.12
C LEU A 15 -5.09 24.10 24.88
N ALA A 16 -6.24 23.47 24.76
CA ALA A 16 -6.32 22.14 24.22
C ALA A 16 -5.77 22.22 22.78
N SER A 17 -4.54 21.77 22.58
CA SER A 17 -3.99 21.57 21.24
C SER A 17 -4.93 20.56 20.55
N VAL A 18 -5.79 21.05 19.67
CA VAL A 18 -6.57 20.18 18.78
C VAL A 18 -5.53 19.51 17.89
N ALA A 19 -5.34 18.21 18.07
CA ALA A 19 -4.41 17.45 17.25
C ALA A 19 -4.90 17.50 15.80
N THR A 20 -4.03 17.96 14.88
CA THR A 20 -4.32 18.00 13.43
C THR A 20 -4.83 16.65 12.96
N THR A 21 -5.99 16.63 12.31
CA THR A 21 -6.61 15.40 11.82
C THR A 21 -5.86 14.89 10.60
N ARG A 22 -5.34 13.66 10.65
CA ARG A 22 -4.67 13.03 9.52
C ARG A 22 -5.65 12.30 8.64
N LYS A 23 -5.48 12.45 7.32
CA LYS A 23 -6.31 11.82 6.28
C LYS A 23 -5.43 11.31 5.15
N ALA A 24 -5.80 10.20 4.54
CA ALA A 24 -5.05 9.61 3.44
C ALA A 24 -5.96 9.32 2.24
N ILE A 25 -5.48 9.65 1.06
CA ILE A 25 -6.08 9.26 -0.22
C ILE A 25 -4.99 8.70 -1.13
N TYR A 26 -5.24 7.52 -1.69
CA TYR A 26 -4.37 6.98 -2.72
C TYR A 26 -5.15 6.71 -4.00
N ILE A 27 -4.52 7.04 -5.13
CA ILE A 27 -5.09 7.05 -6.47
C ILE A 27 -4.25 6.09 -7.31
N VAL A 28 -4.86 5.02 -7.79
CA VAL A 28 -4.24 4.07 -8.71
C VAL A 28 -4.63 4.45 -10.13
N VAL A 29 -3.60 4.74 -10.95
CA VAL A 29 -3.71 4.99 -12.40
C VAL A 29 -3.20 3.75 -13.11
N ASP A 30 -4.09 2.97 -13.69
CA ASP A 30 -3.79 1.63 -14.17
C ASP A 30 -2.80 1.62 -15.34
N GLY A 31 -1.78 0.77 -15.24
CA GLY A 31 -0.93 0.35 -16.34
C GLY A 31 -0.03 1.41 -16.97
N VAL A 32 0.26 2.53 -16.32
CA VAL A 32 1.14 3.58 -16.84
C VAL A 32 2.58 3.35 -16.41
N THR A 33 3.49 3.10 -17.36
CA THR A 33 4.90 2.78 -17.06
C THR A 33 5.67 3.98 -16.48
N ALA A 34 6.72 3.70 -15.71
CA ALA A 34 7.57 4.74 -15.11
C ALA A 34 8.29 5.59 -16.15
N ASP A 35 8.75 5.01 -17.25
CA ASP A 35 9.40 5.75 -18.33
C ASP A 35 8.41 6.66 -19.08
N ASN A 36 7.15 6.25 -19.28
CA ASN A 36 6.14 7.09 -19.91
C ASN A 36 5.73 8.26 -19.03
N ILE A 37 5.45 8.03 -17.74
CA ILE A 37 5.09 9.13 -16.82
C ILE A 37 6.22 10.15 -16.65
N GLU A 38 7.48 9.69 -16.60
CA GLU A 38 8.66 10.54 -16.49
C GLU A 38 8.92 11.34 -17.78
N ARG A 39 8.65 10.76 -18.94
CA ARG A 39 8.76 11.43 -20.25
C ARG A 39 7.71 12.51 -20.42
N MET A 40 6.45 12.20 -20.10
CA MET A 40 5.31 13.12 -20.26
C MET A 40 5.27 14.20 -19.19
N ARG A 41 5.65 13.87 -17.95
CA ARG A 41 5.59 14.77 -16.79
C ARG A 41 4.23 15.44 -16.60
N PRO A 42 3.13 14.68 -16.43
CA PRO A 42 1.81 15.21 -16.26
C PRO A 42 1.78 16.27 -15.14
N PRO A 43 1.23 17.47 -15.38
CA PRO A 43 1.44 18.61 -14.49
C PRO A 43 0.87 18.44 -13.08
N VAL A 44 -0.28 17.77 -12.91
CA VAL A 44 -0.91 17.58 -11.60
C VAL A 44 -0.16 16.55 -10.75
N ILE A 45 0.15 15.39 -11.31
CA ILE A 45 0.93 14.34 -10.61
C ILE A 45 2.29 14.90 -10.19
N PHE A 46 2.97 15.64 -11.07
CA PHE A 46 4.24 16.28 -10.74
C PHE A 46 4.09 17.51 -9.84
N ASP A 47 2.92 18.14 -9.76
CA ASP A 47 2.63 19.14 -8.73
C ASP A 47 2.51 18.50 -7.35
N ILE A 48 1.78 17.41 -7.22
CA ILE A 48 1.70 16.62 -5.98
C ILE A 48 3.12 16.23 -5.54
N ALA A 49 3.93 15.70 -6.46
CA ALA A 49 5.33 15.32 -6.20
C ALA A 49 6.21 16.49 -5.77
N ARG A 50 6.00 17.70 -6.27
CA ARG A 50 6.74 18.91 -5.84
C ARG A 50 6.43 19.32 -4.40
N HIS A 51 5.25 18.98 -3.90
CA HIS A 51 4.91 19.18 -2.48
C HIS A 51 5.55 18.15 -1.56
N GLY A 52 6.01 17.03 -2.10
CA GLY A 52 6.67 15.95 -1.38
C GLY A 52 7.74 15.26 -2.24
N HIS A 53 7.47 14.07 -2.78
CA HIS A 53 8.44 13.26 -3.49
C HIS A 53 7.84 12.48 -4.67
N TYR A 54 8.69 12.16 -5.64
CA TYR A 54 8.48 11.16 -6.68
C TYR A 54 9.59 10.13 -6.61
N SER A 55 9.26 8.86 -6.81
CA SER A 55 10.24 7.78 -6.97
C SER A 55 9.70 6.71 -7.92
N ARG A 56 10.61 6.05 -8.64
CA ARG A 56 10.31 4.72 -9.17
C ARG A 56 10.10 3.77 -8.00
N ALA A 57 9.28 2.76 -8.24
CA ALA A 57 9.01 1.68 -7.32
C ALA A 57 9.02 0.35 -8.08
N TYR A 58 8.81 -0.76 -7.41
CA TYR A 58 8.64 -2.04 -8.08
C TYR A 58 7.39 -2.78 -7.61
N CYS A 59 6.83 -3.59 -8.51
CA CYS A 59 5.89 -4.66 -8.23
C CYS A 59 6.53 -6.01 -8.62
N GLY A 60 5.81 -7.11 -8.46
CA GLY A 60 6.26 -8.41 -8.94
C GLY A 60 7.10 -9.26 -7.97
N GLY A 61 7.32 -8.79 -6.75
CA GLY A 61 8.10 -9.53 -5.75
C GLY A 61 9.56 -9.77 -6.15
N LYS A 62 10.19 -10.82 -5.65
CA LYS A 62 11.55 -11.24 -6.05
C LYS A 62 11.48 -12.36 -7.08
N VAL A 63 12.04 -12.12 -8.26
CA VAL A 63 12.10 -13.11 -9.37
C VAL A 63 12.78 -14.39 -8.90
N GLY A 64 12.17 -15.54 -9.19
CA GLY A 64 12.65 -16.86 -8.81
C GLY A 64 12.52 -17.20 -7.33
N GLN A 65 11.87 -16.33 -6.51
CA GLN A 65 11.67 -16.55 -5.08
C GLN A 65 10.19 -16.80 -4.76
N TYR A 66 9.89 -17.18 -3.51
CA TYR A 66 8.52 -17.44 -3.04
C TYR A 66 7.56 -16.27 -3.21
N SER A 67 8.09 -15.05 -3.23
CA SER A 67 7.32 -13.81 -3.37
C SER A 67 7.17 -13.35 -4.83
N GLU A 68 7.65 -14.13 -5.81
CA GLU A 68 7.43 -13.78 -7.23
C GLU A 68 5.95 -13.67 -7.53
N THR A 69 5.57 -12.53 -8.11
CA THR A 69 4.19 -12.12 -8.26
C THR A 69 3.98 -11.57 -9.68
N PRO A 70 3.01 -12.07 -10.47
CA PRO A 70 2.71 -11.51 -11.79
C PRO A 70 2.35 -10.02 -11.71
N THR A 71 2.74 -9.27 -12.73
CA THR A 71 2.48 -7.83 -12.82
C THR A 71 1.11 -7.59 -13.48
N ILE A 72 0.04 -7.99 -12.77
CA ILE A 72 -1.37 -7.94 -13.21
C ILE A 72 -2.15 -7.05 -12.25
N SER A 73 -3.15 -6.35 -12.78
CA SER A 73 -3.91 -5.28 -12.11
C SER A 73 -4.46 -5.66 -10.74
N ALA A 74 -5.36 -6.65 -10.63
CA ALA A 74 -5.94 -7.01 -9.33
C ALA A 74 -4.90 -7.53 -8.32
N ILE A 75 -3.81 -8.13 -8.81
CA ILE A 75 -2.67 -8.53 -7.97
C ILE A 75 -1.96 -7.29 -7.44
N GLY A 76 -1.67 -6.31 -8.30
CA GLY A 76 -1.05 -5.03 -7.94
C GLY A 76 -1.87 -4.26 -6.90
N TYR A 77 -3.19 -4.17 -7.11
CA TYR A 77 -4.10 -3.54 -6.13
C TYR A 77 -4.05 -4.25 -4.78
N THR A 78 -4.06 -5.59 -4.79
CA THR A 78 -4.05 -6.38 -3.55
C THR A 78 -2.72 -6.28 -2.82
N ASN A 79 -1.58 -6.22 -3.54
CA ASN A 79 -0.28 -5.90 -2.93
C ASN A 79 -0.33 -4.56 -2.17
N ILE A 80 -0.92 -3.52 -2.79
CA ILE A 80 -1.07 -2.19 -2.18
C ILE A 80 -2.02 -2.25 -0.98
N LEU A 81 -3.14 -2.95 -1.11
CA LEU A 81 -4.17 -3.06 -0.07
C LEU A 81 -3.70 -3.79 1.18
N THR A 82 -2.93 -4.86 1.01
CA THR A 82 -2.56 -5.78 2.12
C THR A 82 -1.14 -5.57 2.64
N GLY A 83 -0.23 -5.01 1.83
CA GLY A 83 1.20 -4.96 2.14
C GLY A 83 1.88 -6.32 2.02
N THR A 84 1.30 -7.26 1.26
CA THR A 84 1.80 -8.63 1.06
C THR A 84 1.85 -9.01 -0.41
N TRP A 85 2.68 -10.00 -0.76
CA TRP A 85 2.76 -10.56 -2.11
C TRP A 85 1.73 -11.67 -2.33
N LEU A 86 1.57 -12.09 -3.61
CA LEU A 86 0.61 -13.10 -4.07
C LEU A 86 0.58 -14.38 -3.23
N ASN A 87 1.73 -14.87 -2.81
CA ASN A 87 1.85 -16.11 -2.01
C ASN A 87 1.09 -16.06 -0.67
N LYS A 88 0.66 -14.87 -0.27
CA LYS A 88 -0.11 -14.62 0.96
C LYS A 88 -1.55 -14.25 0.64
N HIS A 89 -1.78 -13.19 -0.13
CA HIS A 89 -3.14 -12.70 -0.40
C HIS A 89 -3.94 -13.53 -1.43
N ASN A 90 -3.30 -14.43 -2.19
CA ASN A 90 -3.92 -15.40 -3.11
C ASN A 90 -4.74 -14.82 -4.28
N VAL A 91 -4.64 -13.54 -4.58
CA VAL A 91 -5.24 -12.96 -5.81
C VAL A 91 -4.29 -13.20 -6.97
N ASN A 92 -4.68 -14.01 -7.95
CA ASN A 92 -3.78 -14.55 -8.99
C ASN A 92 -4.12 -14.12 -10.43
N GLY A 93 -4.98 -13.11 -10.61
CA GLY A 93 -5.38 -12.58 -11.91
C GLY A 93 -6.54 -11.59 -11.75
N ASN A 94 -7.18 -11.22 -12.87
CA ASN A 94 -8.32 -10.29 -12.89
C ASN A 94 -9.70 -10.98 -12.91
N SER A 95 -9.73 -12.31 -12.87
CA SER A 95 -10.99 -13.10 -12.91
C SER A 95 -10.93 -14.27 -11.92
N ASN A 96 -12.10 -14.76 -11.52
CA ASN A 96 -12.23 -15.86 -10.55
C ASN A 96 -11.45 -15.60 -9.25
N LEU A 97 -11.47 -14.39 -8.79
CA LEU A 97 -10.71 -13.91 -7.65
C LEU A 97 -11.09 -14.63 -6.36
N LYS A 98 -10.07 -15.06 -5.62
CA LYS A 98 -10.22 -15.75 -4.32
C LYS A 98 -9.23 -15.15 -3.31
N PRO A 99 -9.45 -13.92 -2.84
CA PRO A 99 -8.57 -13.31 -1.86
C PRO A 99 -8.51 -14.12 -0.56
N ASN A 100 -7.32 -14.23 0.01
CA ASN A 100 -7.19 -14.71 1.38
C ASN A 100 -7.37 -13.52 2.35
N TYR A 101 -8.58 -13.36 2.88
CA TYR A 101 -8.94 -12.24 3.75
C TYR A 101 -8.32 -12.30 5.15
N ASN A 102 -7.54 -13.34 5.47
CA ASN A 102 -6.74 -13.36 6.69
C ASN A 102 -5.62 -12.30 6.64
N TYR A 103 -5.13 -11.98 5.44
CA TYR A 103 -4.22 -10.86 5.19
C TYR A 103 -5.03 -9.57 5.00
N TRP A 104 -5.23 -8.85 6.09
CA TRP A 104 -6.16 -7.72 6.15
C TRP A 104 -5.78 -6.58 5.20
N THR A 105 -6.77 -6.08 4.48
CA THR A 105 -6.61 -4.85 3.73
C THR A 105 -6.50 -3.64 4.66
N ILE A 106 -5.91 -2.54 4.15
CA ILE A 106 -5.83 -1.27 4.88
C ILE A 106 -7.21 -0.77 5.35
N PHE A 107 -8.29 -1.09 4.61
CA PHE A 107 -9.65 -0.75 4.98
C PHE A 107 -10.14 -1.52 6.20
N ARG A 108 -9.84 -2.82 6.27
CA ARG A 108 -10.14 -3.60 7.47
C ARG A 108 -9.34 -3.08 8.66
N ILE A 109 -8.02 -2.84 8.49
CA ILE A 109 -7.18 -2.25 9.54
C ILE A 109 -7.79 -0.94 10.04
N ALA A 110 -8.25 -0.07 9.14
CA ALA A 110 -8.88 1.20 9.47
C ALA A 110 -10.17 1.03 10.29
N LYS A 111 -10.99 0.04 9.96
CA LYS A 111 -12.26 -0.22 10.67
C LYS A 111 -12.08 -0.92 12.01
N GLU A 112 -10.98 -1.61 12.23
CA GLU A 112 -10.66 -2.24 13.53
C GLU A 112 -10.01 -1.26 14.53
N GLN A 113 -9.83 0.02 14.16
CA GLN A 113 -9.31 1.01 15.10
C GLN A 113 -10.33 1.34 16.20
N LYS A 114 -9.85 1.63 17.41
CA LYS A 114 -10.71 2.05 18.54
C LYS A 114 -11.47 3.36 18.26
N ARG A 115 -10.86 4.27 17.49
CA ARG A 115 -11.54 5.49 17.00
C ARG A 115 -12.39 5.17 15.78
N ASN A 116 -13.47 5.91 15.58
CA ASN A 116 -14.23 5.81 14.34
C ASN A 116 -13.40 6.38 13.18
N VAL A 117 -13.08 5.54 12.19
CA VAL A 117 -12.37 5.91 10.96
C VAL A 117 -13.36 5.82 9.81
N THR A 118 -13.60 6.94 9.13
CA THR A 118 -14.44 6.98 7.94
C THR A 118 -13.65 6.58 6.71
N THR A 119 -14.25 5.74 5.86
CA THR A 119 -13.59 5.17 4.69
C THR A 119 -14.37 5.46 3.42
N ALA A 120 -13.67 5.63 2.30
CA ALA A 120 -14.29 5.89 1.00
C ALA A 120 -13.65 5.08 -0.12
N LEU A 121 -14.47 4.60 -1.05
CA LEU A 121 -14.06 3.98 -2.29
C LEU A 121 -14.71 4.68 -3.49
N PHE A 122 -13.89 5.04 -4.45
CA PHE A 122 -14.27 5.60 -5.75
C PHE A 122 -13.61 4.73 -6.82
N SER A 123 -14.36 3.93 -7.55
CA SER A 123 -13.77 2.90 -8.39
C SER A 123 -14.49 2.74 -9.72
N SER A 124 -13.70 2.65 -10.79
CA SER A 124 -14.18 2.32 -12.12
C SER A 124 -14.44 0.83 -12.31
N TRP A 125 -14.05 -0.01 -11.35
CA TRP A 125 -14.27 -1.44 -11.35
C TRP A 125 -14.92 -1.92 -10.04
N THR A 126 -16.10 -2.54 -10.16
CA THR A 126 -16.93 -2.94 -9.02
C THR A 126 -16.29 -4.02 -8.14
N ASP A 127 -15.48 -4.92 -8.71
CA ASP A 127 -14.85 -6.00 -7.96
C ASP A 127 -13.78 -5.51 -6.97
N ASN A 128 -13.29 -4.29 -7.11
CA ASN A 128 -12.44 -3.67 -6.10
C ASN A 128 -13.13 -3.64 -4.73
N ARG A 129 -14.43 -3.34 -4.67
CA ARG A 129 -15.22 -3.36 -3.44
C ARG A 129 -15.72 -4.76 -3.08
N THR A 130 -16.40 -5.40 -4.04
CA THR A 130 -17.18 -6.60 -3.78
C THR A 130 -16.31 -7.83 -3.53
N VAL A 131 -15.13 -7.85 -4.16
CA VAL A 131 -14.20 -8.98 -4.07
C VAL A 131 -12.89 -8.60 -3.37
N LEU A 132 -12.13 -7.60 -3.85
CA LEU A 132 -10.81 -7.35 -3.27
C LEU A 132 -10.88 -6.81 -1.84
N LEU A 133 -11.77 -5.85 -1.55
CA LEU A 133 -12.06 -5.42 -0.19
C LEU A 133 -12.96 -6.41 0.54
N GLY A 134 -13.83 -7.12 -0.17
CA GLY A 134 -14.76 -8.09 0.39
C GLY A 134 -15.79 -7.44 1.31
N GLU A 135 -16.34 -6.26 0.91
CA GLU A 135 -17.35 -5.57 1.71
C GLU A 135 -18.52 -6.49 2.06
N GLY A 136 -18.93 -6.48 3.33
CA GLY A 136 -20.05 -7.27 3.86
C GLY A 136 -19.78 -8.76 4.02
N LYS A 137 -18.58 -9.26 3.69
CA LYS A 137 -18.25 -10.69 3.88
C LYS A 137 -17.91 -10.99 5.34
N PRO A 138 -18.33 -12.17 5.86
CA PRO A 138 -17.96 -12.60 7.22
C PRO A 138 -16.43 -12.65 7.42
N GLU A 139 -15.68 -13.09 6.42
CA GLU A 139 -14.22 -13.25 6.44
C GLU A 139 -13.47 -11.93 6.58
N THR A 140 -14.11 -10.82 6.20
CA THR A 140 -13.56 -9.46 6.39
C THR A 140 -14.07 -8.78 7.66
N GLY A 141 -14.74 -9.52 8.56
CA GLY A 141 -15.40 -8.94 9.73
C GLY A 141 -16.61 -8.08 9.37
N GLN A 142 -17.31 -8.43 8.28
CA GLN A 142 -18.42 -7.65 7.72
C GLN A 142 -18.03 -6.21 7.42
N LEU A 143 -16.83 -6.01 6.84
CA LEU A 143 -16.30 -4.71 6.46
C LEU A 143 -17.39 -3.85 5.80
N LYS A 144 -17.55 -2.62 6.29
CA LYS A 144 -18.44 -1.62 5.70
C LYS A 144 -17.66 -0.38 5.32
N ILE A 145 -17.83 0.07 4.08
CA ILE A 145 -17.27 1.30 3.56
C ILE A 145 -18.31 2.42 3.70
N ASP A 146 -17.94 3.58 4.24
CA ASP A 146 -18.89 4.64 4.58
C ASP A 146 -19.35 5.40 3.33
N TYR A 147 -18.45 5.65 2.38
CA TYR A 147 -18.72 6.36 1.12
C TYR A 147 -18.32 5.51 -0.06
N VAL A 148 -19.28 5.08 -0.86
CA VAL A 148 -19.05 4.22 -2.03
C VAL A 148 -19.55 4.92 -3.29
N ARG A 149 -18.71 4.94 -4.33
CA ARG A 149 -19.03 5.39 -5.69
C ARG A 149 -18.38 4.43 -6.68
N ASP A 150 -19.08 3.37 -7.02
CA ASP A 150 -18.71 2.33 -8.00
C ASP A 150 -19.96 1.79 -8.70
N GLY A 151 -19.85 0.67 -9.41
CA GLY A 151 -20.96 0.04 -10.13
C GLY A 151 -21.21 0.66 -11.52
N TYR A 152 -20.41 1.62 -11.93
CA TYR A 152 -20.54 2.30 -13.21
C TYR A 152 -20.18 1.39 -14.38
N ASP A 153 -19.26 0.46 -14.20
CA ASP A 153 -18.88 -0.59 -15.15
C ASP A 153 -20.03 -1.57 -15.46
N LEU A 154 -21.05 -1.63 -14.59
CA LEU A 154 -22.25 -2.44 -14.77
C LEU A 154 -23.44 -1.62 -15.32
N ASP A 155 -23.36 -0.30 -15.32
CA ASP A 155 -24.42 0.62 -15.76
C ASP A 155 -24.27 0.99 -17.24
N THR A 156 -24.59 0.04 -18.12
CA THR A 156 -24.53 0.22 -19.58
C THR A 156 -25.57 1.19 -20.13
N LEU A 157 -26.55 1.63 -19.34
CA LEU A 157 -27.52 2.67 -19.74
C LEU A 157 -26.90 4.06 -19.61
N ARG A 158 -26.16 4.30 -18.52
CA ARG A 158 -25.48 5.57 -18.27
C ARG A 158 -24.14 5.63 -19.02
N PHE A 159 -23.43 4.52 -19.09
CA PHE A 159 -22.14 4.39 -19.76
C PHE A 159 -22.20 3.31 -20.85
N PRO A 160 -22.88 3.56 -21.97
CA PRO A 160 -22.98 2.61 -23.07
C PRO A 160 -21.60 2.38 -23.71
N HIS A 161 -21.33 1.13 -24.13
CA HIS A 161 -20.09 0.79 -24.81
C HIS A 161 -19.85 1.71 -26.01
N ARG A 162 -18.61 2.18 -26.11
CA ARG A 162 -18.14 3.09 -27.16
C ARG A 162 -16.89 2.55 -27.81
N GLU A 163 -16.63 3.02 -29.04
CA GLU A 163 -15.39 2.70 -29.73
C GLU A 163 -14.18 3.04 -28.86
N HIS A 164 -13.15 2.20 -28.93
CA HIS A 164 -11.93 2.30 -28.10
C HIS A 164 -12.20 2.32 -26.58
N ASP A 165 -13.28 1.69 -26.15
CA ASP A 165 -13.69 1.62 -24.73
C ASP A 165 -13.74 2.98 -24.02
N LEU A 166 -14.02 4.06 -24.79
CA LEU A 166 -14.08 5.43 -24.25
C LEU A 166 -15.13 5.62 -23.15
N HIS A 167 -16.09 4.72 -23.02
CA HIS A 167 -17.05 4.73 -21.90
C HIS A 167 -16.34 4.47 -20.56
N ILE A 168 -15.22 3.74 -20.53
CA ILE A 168 -14.42 3.55 -19.31
C ILE A 168 -13.73 4.86 -18.90
N PHE A 169 -13.26 5.67 -19.87
CA PHE A 169 -12.76 7.02 -19.57
C PHE A 169 -13.85 7.93 -19.01
N ASP A 170 -15.09 7.84 -19.55
CA ASP A 170 -16.23 8.60 -19.00
C ASP A 170 -16.56 8.15 -17.57
N ILE A 171 -16.39 6.85 -17.25
CA ILE A 171 -16.50 6.32 -15.88
C ILE A 171 -15.39 6.90 -14.99
N ASP A 172 -14.13 6.90 -15.44
CA ASP A 172 -13.01 7.50 -14.69
C ASP A 172 -13.26 8.99 -14.39
N ALA A 173 -13.82 9.72 -15.34
CA ALA A 173 -14.19 11.11 -15.14
C ALA A 173 -15.27 11.29 -14.05
N GLU A 174 -16.28 10.43 -14.05
CA GLU A 174 -17.33 10.43 -13.02
C GLU A 174 -16.75 10.03 -11.65
N VAL A 175 -15.89 9.02 -11.59
CA VAL A 175 -15.19 8.58 -10.37
C VAL A 175 -14.40 9.73 -9.76
N CYS A 176 -13.58 10.44 -10.56
CA CYS A 176 -12.80 11.60 -10.09
C CYS A 176 -13.69 12.74 -9.60
N ARG A 177 -14.77 13.05 -10.32
CA ARG A 177 -15.74 14.08 -9.92
C ARG A 177 -16.39 13.75 -8.57
N GLN A 178 -16.83 12.51 -8.38
CA GLN A 178 -17.42 12.03 -7.12
C GLN A 178 -16.41 12.02 -5.97
N ALA A 179 -15.19 11.60 -6.23
CA ALA A 179 -14.11 11.63 -5.25
C ALA A 179 -13.82 13.07 -4.80
N ALA A 180 -13.66 14.00 -5.74
CA ALA A 180 -13.40 15.41 -5.43
C ALA A 180 -14.53 16.03 -4.62
N GLN A 181 -15.80 15.75 -4.97
CA GLN A 181 -16.96 16.23 -4.22
C GLN A 181 -16.98 15.69 -2.79
N CYS A 182 -16.78 14.39 -2.60
CA CYS A 182 -16.77 13.75 -1.29
C CYS A 182 -15.59 14.24 -0.43
N VAL A 183 -14.39 14.33 -1.00
CA VAL A 183 -13.21 14.89 -0.31
C VAL A 183 -13.50 16.30 0.17
N ARG A 184 -14.09 17.15 -0.69
CA ARG A 184 -14.38 18.55 -0.34
C ARG A 184 -15.44 18.68 0.74
N ALA A 185 -16.53 17.89 0.67
CA ALA A 185 -17.70 18.00 1.55
C ALA A 185 -17.55 17.18 2.83
N ASP A 186 -17.23 15.90 2.72
CA ASP A 186 -17.28 14.91 3.80
C ASP A 186 -15.90 14.58 4.36
N ALA A 187 -14.84 14.71 3.55
CA ALA A 187 -13.44 14.48 3.92
C ALA A 187 -13.22 13.13 4.65
N PRO A 188 -13.45 11.98 4.01
CA PRO A 188 -13.19 10.68 4.61
C PRO A 188 -11.75 10.56 5.11
N ASP A 189 -11.53 9.77 6.18
CA ASP A 189 -10.19 9.60 6.76
C ASP A 189 -9.25 8.78 5.88
N LEU A 190 -9.80 7.76 5.20
CA LEU A 190 -9.08 6.91 4.26
C LEU A 190 -9.87 6.73 2.97
N SER A 191 -9.26 7.05 1.83
CA SER A 191 -9.90 6.94 0.52
C SER A 191 -9.05 6.19 -0.47
N TRP A 192 -9.68 5.35 -1.29
CA TRP A 192 -9.10 4.73 -2.47
C TRP A 192 -9.81 5.19 -3.72
N VAL A 193 -9.06 5.69 -4.71
CA VAL A 193 -9.54 6.02 -6.06
C VAL A 193 -8.86 5.09 -7.04
N TYR A 194 -9.63 4.46 -7.92
CA TYR A 194 -9.13 3.59 -8.97
C TYR A 194 -9.62 4.09 -10.33
N LEU A 195 -8.66 4.27 -11.28
CA LEU A 195 -8.86 4.76 -12.63
C LEU A 195 -8.34 3.73 -13.63
N TRP A 196 -9.20 3.27 -14.50
CA TRP A 196 -8.98 2.09 -15.34
C TRP A 196 -8.45 2.44 -16.74
N TYR A 197 -9.02 3.47 -17.41
CA TYR A 197 -8.94 3.63 -18.86
C TYR A 197 -7.52 3.70 -19.42
N THR A 198 -6.55 4.16 -18.68
CA THR A 198 -5.15 4.22 -19.16
C THR A 198 -4.63 2.83 -19.53
N ASP A 199 -5.03 1.78 -18.82
CA ASP A 199 -4.67 0.40 -19.14
C ASP A 199 -5.26 -0.06 -20.48
N ASP A 200 -6.55 0.17 -20.72
CA ASP A 200 -7.22 -0.16 -21.97
C ASP A 200 -6.60 0.59 -23.16
N ALA A 201 -6.26 1.88 -22.97
CA ALA A 201 -5.62 2.69 -23.99
C ALA A 201 -4.25 2.10 -24.40
N TYR A 202 -3.45 1.66 -23.46
CA TYR A 202 -2.18 0.99 -23.75
C TYR A 202 -2.37 -0.39 -24.37
N HIS A 203 -3.32 -1.20 -23.91
CA HIS A 203 -3.62 -2.49 -24.51
C HIS A 203 -4.00 -2.36 -25.98
N MET A 204 -4.75 -1.34 -26.36
CA MET A 204 -5.17 -1.12 -27.74
C MET A 204 -4.11 -0.45 -28.62
N PHE A 205 -3.36 0.49 -28.08
CA PHE A 205 -2.52 1.39 -28.89
C PHE A 205 -1.04 1.39 -28.50
N GLY A 206 -0.65 0.64 -27.47
CA GLY A 206 0.74 0.59 -26.98
C GLY A 206 1.28 1.97 -26.59
N ASP A 207 2.61 2.14 -26.66
CA ASP A 207 3.29 3.43 -26.47
C ASP A 207 3.00 4.37 -27.65
N SER A 208 1.93 5.11 -27.59
CA SER A 208 1.42 5.94 -28.68
C SER A 208 1.00 7.33 -28.20
N LYS A 209 0.80 8.23 -29.15
CA LYS A 209 0.23 9.57 -28.85
C LYS A 209 -1.20 9.47 -28.28
N PHE A 210 -1.96 8.45 -28.65
CA PHE A 210 -3.29 8.23 -28.13
C PHE A 210 -3.23 7.90 -26.64
N SER A 211 -2.41 6.92 -26.26
CA SER A 211 -2.23 6.53 -24.85
C SER A 211 -1.69 7.71 -24.03
N ASP A 212 -0.70 8.44 -24.56
CA ASP A 212 -0.15 9.67 -23.93
C ASP A 212 -1.24 10.73 -23.67
N GLU A 213 -2.12 10.95 -24.66
CA GLU A 213 -3.22 11.91 -24.55
C GLU A 213 -4.16 11.54 -23.39
N TYR A 214 -4.49 10.24 -23.24
CA TYR A 214 -5.39 9.82 -22.18
C TYR A 214 -4.73 9.80 -20.80
N VAL A 215 -3.43 9.55 -20.70
CA VAL A 215 -2.69 9.79 -19.46
C VAL A 215 -2.76 11.27 -19.05
N MET A 216 -2.57 12.20 -19.97
CA MET A 216 -2.68 13.65 -19.71
C MET A 216 -4.10 14.08 -19.33
N LYS A 217 -5.13 13.49 -19.95
CA LYS A 217 -6.54 13.73 -19.57
C LYS A 217 -6.83 13.17 -18.17
N THR A 218 -6.36 11.97 -17.85
CA THR A 218 -6.49 11.36 -16.52
C THR A 218 -5.79 12.22 -15.44
N ASP A 219 -4.61 12.75 -15.74
CA ASP A 219 -3.93 13.72 -14.87
C ASP A 219 -4.82 14.94 -14.56
N SER A 220 -5.48 15.47 -15.59
CA SER A 220 -6.42 16.60 -15.40
C SER A 220 -7.63 16.24 -14.53
N LEU A 221 -8.13 15.00 -14.62
CA LEU A 221 -9.20 14.49 -13.75
C LEU A 221 -8.72 14.40 -12.29
N ILE A 222 -7.50 13.91 -12.06
CA ILE A 222 -6.86 13.86 -10.73
C ILE A 222 -6.74 15.27 -10.14
N GLY A 223 -6.56 16.29 -10.99
CA GLY A 223 -6.51 17.70 -10.60
C GLY A 223 -7.71 18.13 -9.75
N GLN A 224 -8.92 17.65 -10.06
CA GLN A 224 -10.13 17.96 -9.29
C GLN A 224 -10.02 17.45 -7.84
N ILE A 225 -9.44 16.26 -7.65
CA ILE A 225 -9.24 15.66 -6.33
C ILE A 225 -8.15 16.44 -5.57
N TRP A 226 -7.06 16.77 -6.26
CA TRP A 226 -5.95 17.54 -5.67
C TRP A 226 -6.40 18.93 -5.21
N GLU A 227 -7.20 19.63 -6.01
CA GLU A 227 -7.81 20.91 -5.62
C GLU A 227 -8.72 20.77 -4.40
N ALA A 228 -9.50 19.69 -4.31
CA ALA A 228 -10.35 19.41 -3.15
C ALA A 228 -9.50 19.19 -1.88
N VAL A 229 -8.40 18.43 -1.96
CA VAL A 229 -7.45 18.23 -0.85
C VAL A 229 -6.80 19.55 -0.44
N GLN A 230 -6.32 20.34 -1.39
CA GLN A 230 -5.71 21.65 -1.09
C GLN A 230 -6.73 22.60 -0.42
N TYR A 231 -8.00 22.57 -0.87
CA TYR A 231 -9.07 23.31 -0.23
C TYR A 231 -9.26 22.88 1.23
N ARG A 232 -9.29 21.56 1.50
CA ARG A 232 -9.42 21.02 2.86
C ARG A 232 -8.26 21.45 3.76
N GLN A 233 -7.02 21.29 3.30
CA GLN A 233 -5.83 21.69 4.06
C GLN A 233 -5.77 23.20 4.35
N LYS A 234 -6.34 24.03 3.46
CA LYS A 234 -6.38 25.48 3.63
C LYS A 234 -7.45 25.95 4.63
N HIS A 235 -8.58 25.25 4.70
CA HIS A 235 -9.78 25.72 5.42
C HIS A 235 -10.08 24.94 6.71
N TYR A 236 -9.41 23.80 6.93
CA TYR A 236 -9.59 22.92 8.09
C TYR A 236 -8.23 22.52 8.64
N ASP A 237 -8.16 22.16 9.92
CA ASP A 237 -6.96 21.64 10.55
C ASP A 237 -6.79 20.15 10.19
N GLU A 238 -6.46 19.93 8.91
CA GLU A 238 -6.28 18.61 8.33
C GLU A 238 -4.92 18.47 7.64
N GLN A 239 -4.27 17.34 7.85
CA GLN A 239 -3.06 16.94 7.15
C GLN A 239 -3.39 15.76 6.24
N TRP A 240 -3.27 15.95 4.94
CA TRP A 240 -3.56 14.94 3.94
C TRP A 240 -2.29 14.30 3.39
N MET A 241 -2.25 12.97 3.40
CA MET A 241 -1.36 12.18 2.58
C MET A 241 -2.06 11.87 1.27
N VAL A 242 -1.50 12.35 0.17
CA VAL A 242 -1.91 11.98 -1.19
C VAL A 242 -0.84 11.09 -1.78
N ILE A 243 -1.23 9.92 -2.29
CA ILE A 243 -0.38 9.02 -3.05
C ILE A 243 -1.02 8.82 -4.42
N VAL A 244 -0.28 9.05 -5.49
CA VAL A 244 -0.66 8.67 -6.85
C VAL A 244 0.37 7.66 -7.34
N LEU A 245 -0.09 6.53 -7.84
CA LEU A 245 0.77 5.44 -8.27
C LEU A 245 0.13 4.65 -9.41
N THR A 246 0.92 3.83 -10.09
CA THR A 246 0.43 2.78 -10.98
C THR A 246 0.59 1.41 -10.32
N ASP A 247 -0.14 0.44 -10.76
CA ASP A 247 -0.18 -0.94 -10.22
C ASP A 247 0.80 -1.89 -10.90
N HIS A 248 1.14 -1.66 -12.17
CA HIS A 248 2.16 -2.40 -12.93
C HIS A 248 2.74 -1.55 -14.05
N GLY A 249 3.86 -2.01 -14.61
CA GLY A 249 4.38 -1.53 -15.87
C GLY A 249 3.88 -2.38 -17.04
N ARG A 250 4.63 -2.36 -18.17
CA ARG A 250 4.26 -3.07 -19.41
C ARG A 250 5.46 -3.79 -20.00
N ASP A 251 5.20 -4.61 -21.00
CA ASP A 251 6.23 -5.20 -21.83
C ASP A 251 7.05 -4.12 -22.59
N GLU A 252 8.03 -4.54 -23.36
CA GLU A 252 8.90 -3.63 -24.11
C GLU A 252 8.17 -2.89 -25.24
N TYR A 253 7.03 -3.41 -25.69
CA TYR A 253 6.22 -2.82 -26.77
C TYR A 253 5.10 -1.91 -26.24
N GLY A 254 4.87 -1.93 -24.94
CA GLY A 254 3.89 -1.07 -24.26
C GLY A 254 2.44 -1.57 -24.35
N TYR A 255 2.20 -2.80 -24.84
CA TYR A 255 0.85 -3.35 -24.97
C TYR A 255 0.44 -4.22 -23.80
N ASP A 256 1.25 -5.22 -23.45
CA ASP A 256 0.91 -6.24 -22.47
C ASP A 256 1.65 -6.10 -21.14
N HIS A 257 1.17 -6.81 -20.13
CA HIS A 257 1.74 -6.87 -18.79
C HIS A 257 1.61 -8.30 -18.21
N GLY A 258 1.94 -8.51 -16.94
CA GLY A 258 1.90 -9.83 -16.28
C GLY A 258 3.24 -10.54 -16.20
N GLY A 259 4.22 -10.11 -16.99
CA GLY A 259 5.57 -10.68 -17.03
C GLY A 259 6.52 -10.15 -15.95
N GLN A 260 7.75 -10.66 -15.96
CA GLN A 260 8.80 -10.31 -15.00
C GLN A 260 9.93 -9.46 -15.62
N SER A 261 9.69 -8.84 -16.79
CA SER A 261 10.66 -7.91 -17.36
C SER A 261 10.88 -6.72 -16.43
N LEU A 262 12.04 -6.09 -16.52
CA LEU A 262 12.33 -4.91 -15.69
C LEU A 262 11.27 -3.81 -15.89
N ARG A 263 10.83 -3.58 -17.14
CA ARG A 263 9.83 -2.57 -17.49
C ARG A 263 8.46 -2.91 -16.90
N ALA A 264 8.01 -4.18 -16.99
CA ALA A 264 6.74 -4.62 -16.43
C ALA A 264 6.70 -4.49 -14.90
N ARG A 265 7.85 -4.70 -14.23
CA ARG A 265 7.98 -4.63 -12.78
C ARG A 265 8.27 -3.21 -12.25
N THR A 266 8.72 -2.29 -13.10
CA THR A 266 9.03 -0.93 -12.67
C THR A 266 7.78 -0.07 -12.72
N THR A 267 7.36 0.36 -11.56
CA THR A 267 6.24 1.26 -11.31
C THR A 267 6.73 2.62 -10.79
N TRP A 268 5.82 3.46 -10.36
CA TRP A 268 6.16 4.77 -9.80
C TRP A 268 5.16 5.18 -8.72
N VAL A 269 5.62 6.04 -7.82
CA VAL A 269 4.82 6.63 -6.75
C VAL A 269 5.13 8.12 -6.65
N ALA A 270 4.08 8.94 -6.65
CA ALA A 270 4.13 10.36 -6.34
C ALA A 270 3.38 10.63 -5.03
N THR A 271 3.91 11.47 -4.16
CA THR A 271 3.25 11.85 -2.89
C THR A 271 3.54 13.29 -2.52
N ASN A 272 2.61 13.91 -1.80
CA ASN A 272 2.79 15.25 -1.22
C ASN A 272 3.49 15.24 0.16
N VAL A 273 3.83 14.07 0.69
CA VAL A 273 4.46 13.94 2.01
C VAL A 273 5.94 14.32 1.93
N LYS A 274 6.36 15.32 2.72
CA LYS A 274 7.74 15.83 2.71
C LYS A 274 8.72 14.93 3.48
N ASN A 275 8.27 14.40 4.61
CA ASN A 275 9.13 13.66 5.52
C ASN A 275 8.99 12.16 5.27
N VAL A 276 9.65 11.67 4.22
CA VAL A 276 9.79 10.24 3.93
C VAL A 276 11.19 9.77 4.31
N ASN A 277 11.32 8.52 4.71
CA ASN A 277 12.61 7.90 4.97
C ASN A 277 13.20 7.29 3.68
N ARG A 278 14.39 6.66 3.78
CA ARG A 278 15.10 6.09 2.62
C ARG A 278 14.38 4.91 1.96
N GLN A 279 13.33 4.35 2.56
CA GLN A 279 12.46 3.36 1.92
C GLN A 279 11.76 3.95 0.69
N PHE A 280 11.49 5.27 0.67
CA PHE A 280 10.92 5.97 -0.48
C PHE A 280 11.97 6.27 -1.57
N ALA A 281 12.80 5.31 -1.90
CA ALA A 281 13.80 5.46 -2.96
C ALA A 281 13.94 4.15 -3.72
N TYR A 282 14.02 4.23 -5.05
CA TYR A 282 14.34 3.07 -5.86
C TYR A 282 15.80 2.62 -5.60
N PRO A 283 16.07 1.30 -5.47
CA PRO A 283 15.19 0.16 -5.73
C PRO A 283 14.42 -0.39 -4.51
N GLU A 284 14.44 0.26 -3.34
CA GLU A 284 13.81 -0.26 -2.14
C GLU A 284 12.29 -0.14 -2.17
N LEU A 285 11.76 0.98 -2.71
CA LEU A 285 10.32 1.25 -2.72
C LEU A 285 9.54 0.23 -3.54
N SER A 286 8.51 -0.36 -2.94
CA SER A 286 7.65 -1.36 -3.57
C SER A 286 6.16 -1.14 -3.28
N HIS A 287 5.29 -1.82 -4.01
CA HIS A 287 3.84 -1.74 -3.79
C HIS A 287 3.41 -2.15 -2.38
N VAL A 288 4.07 -3.16 -1.81
CA VAL A 288 3.74 -3.64 -0.46
C VAL A 288 4.07 -2.62 0.63
N ASP A 289 4.87 -1.59 0.32
CA ASP A 289 5.23 -0.52 1.27
C ASP A 289 4.11 0.52 1.47
N ILE A 290 3.12 0.57 0.57
CA ILE A 290 2.03 1.55 0.61
C ILE A 290 1.15 1.34 1.85
N ASN A 291 0.70 0.09 2.10
CA ASN A 291 -0.11 -0.24 3.26
C ASN A 291 0.55 0.18 4.59
N PRO A 292 1.78 -0.29 4.94
CA PRO A 292 2.41 0.09 6.21
C PRO A 292 2.69 1.59 6.30
N SER A 293 2.92 2.28 5.17
CA SER A 293 3.16 3.72 5.17
C SER A 293 1.90 4.53 5.45
N ILE A 294 0.75 4.13 4.89
CA ILE A 294 -0.54 4.73 5.25
C ILE A 294 -0.87 4.44 6.70
N CYS A 295 -0.67 3.20 7.21
CA CYS A 295 -0.87 2.86 8.62
C CYS A 295 -0.03 3.76 9.54
N SER A 296 1.25 3.93 9.23
CA SER A 296 2.17 4.78 10.01
C SER A 296 1.74 6.26 9.97
N PHE A 297 1.38 6.78 8.81
CA PHE A 297 0.91 8.16 8.67
C PHE A 297 -0.37 8.40 9.46
N MET A 298 -1.34 7.49 9.36
CA MET A 298 -2.64 7.57 10.03
C MET A 298 -2.57 7.25 11.53
N GLY A 299 -1.47 6.67 11.99
CA GLY A 299 -1.30 6.19 13.38
C GLY A 299 -2.23 5.01 13.68
N PHE A 300 -2.44 4.11 12.72
CA PHE A 300 -3.23 2.91 12.92
C PHE A 300 -2.46 1.88 13.74
N GLU A 301 -3.13 1.30 14.73
CA GLU A 301 -2.64 0.13 15.45
C GLU A 301 -2.84 -1.11 14.57
N VAL A 302 -1.77 -1.86 14.35
CA VAL A 302 -1.79 -3.09 13.55
C VAL A 302 -1.54 -4.27 14.46
N PRO A 303 -2.36 -5.33 14.43
CA PRO A 303 -2.09 -6.54 15.20
C PRO A 303 -0.70 -7.10 14.89
N ARG A 304 0.03 -7.50 15.93
CA ARG A 304 1.42 -7.95 15.79
C ARG A 304 1.57 -9.13 14.82
N GLU A 305 0.66 -10.06 14.84
CA GLU A 305 0.69 -11.22 13.92
C GLU A 305 0.53 -10.78 12.46
N LEU A 306 -0.37 -9.83 12.20
CA LEU A 306 -0.52 -9.24 10.88
C LEU A 306 0.74 -8.46 10.47
N GLU A 307 1.37 -7.73 11.41
CA GLU A 307 2.64 -7.05 11.13
C GLU A 307 3.74 -8.04 10.74
N PHE A 308 3.81 -9.21 11.37
CA PHE A 308 4.76 -10.27 11.05
C PHE A 308 4.49 -10.97 9.72
N GLU A 309 3.30 -10.80 9.17
CA GLU A 309 2.94 -11.31 7.84
C GLU A 309 3.14 -10.28 6.72
N ARG A 310 3.22 -8.97 7.01
CA ARG A 310 3.42 -7.97 5.96
C ARG A 310 4.84 -8.05 5.39
N ASP A 311 4.92 -7.95 4.05
CA ASP A 311 6.20 -7.93 3.34
C ASP A 311 6.77 -6.51 3.21
N GLY A 312 5.90 -5.50 3.30
CA GLY A 312 6.25 -4.10 3.11
C GLY A 312 6.83 -3.43 4.34
N THR A 313 7.61 -2.39 4.10
CA THR A 313 8.22 -1.52 5.11
C THR A 313 7.72 -0.08 4.93
N SER A 314 7.35 0.60 6.04
CA SER A 314 6.89 1.98 5.98
C SER A 314 7.99 2.95 5.53
N PHE A 315 7.66 3.81 4.55
CA PHE A 315 8.49 4.97 4.21
C PHE A 315 8.15 6.21 5.05
N ILE A 316 7.22 6.10 6.01
CA ILE A 316 6.86 7.14 6.97
C ILE A 316 7.50 6.83 8.33
N GLY A 317 8.08 7.85 8.94
CA GLY A 317 8.77 7.70 10.21
C GLY A 317 10.23 7.26 10.06
N ARG A 318 10.81 6.75 11.15
CA ARG A 318 12.19 6.30 11.18
C ARG A 318 12.29 4.84 10.69
N ARG A 319 13.34 4.54 9.94
CA ARG A 319 13.74 3.18 9.55
C ARG A 319 15.10 2.88 10.19
N ASP A 320 15.18 1.84 11.00
CA ASP A 320 16.43 1.41 11.64
C ASP A 320 17.16 0.38 10.80
N ILE A 321 16.42 -0.61 10.25
CA ILE A 321 16.95 -1.76 9.50
C ILE A 321 16.26 -1.91 8.14
N TYR A 322 16.95 -2.51 7.17
CA TYR A 322 16.44 -2.75 5.82
C TYR A 322 17.18 -3.89 5.11
N GLY A 323 16.63 -4.34 3.98
CA GLY A 323 17.29 -5.28 3.08
C GLY A 323 17.49 -6.69 3.67
N LEU A 324 16.49 -7.19 4.42
CA LEU A 324 16.54 -8.52 5.02
C LEU A 324 16.67 -9.62 3.94
N THR A 325 17.63 -10.49 4.16
CA THR A 325 17.86 -11.70 3.36
C THR A 325 18.06 -12.91 4.26
N SER A 326 17.90 -14.11 3.71
CA SER A 326 18.18 -15.36 4.41
C SER A 326 19.06 -16.29 3.56
N SER A 327 19.92 -17.05 4.20
CA SER A 327 20.72 -18.11 3.58
C SER A 327 20.72 -19.35 4.45
N ASN A 328 20.71 -20.54 3.81
CA ASN A 328 20.65 -21.81 4.49
C ASN A 328 22.03 -22.49 4.47
N TYR A 329 22.42 -23.04 5.60
CA TYR A 329 23.56 -23.94 5.69
C TYR A 329 23.22 -25.06 6.70
N GLU A 330 23.12 -26.30 6.21
CA GLU A 330 22.67 -27.45 6.99
C GLU A 330 21.36 -27.17 7.75
N ASP A 331 21.38 -27.35 9.07
CA ASP A 331 20.25 -27.08 9.96
C ASP A 331 20.27 -25.65 10.55
N THR A 332 20.94 -24.72 9.87
CA THR A 332 20.97 -23.31 10.28
C THR A 332 20.47 -22.37 9.18
N ILE A 333 19.83 -21.28 9.60
CA ILE A 333 19.40 -20.18 8.73
C ILE A 333 20.07 -18.92 9.22
N THR A 334 20.87 -18.29 8.37
CA THR A 334 21.46 -16.99 8.64
C THR A 334 20.61 -15.89 8.02
N LEU A 335 20.08 -15.01 8.86
CA LEU A 335 19.44 -13.78 8.48
C LEU A 335 20.47 -12.66 8.37
N SER A 336 20.37 -11.81 7.35
CA SER A 336 21.26 -10.67 7.19
C SER A 336 20.45 -9.42 6.83
N TRP A 337 20.80 -8.28 7.42
CA TRP A 337 20.17 -7.00 7.19
C TRP A 337 21.19 -5.87 7.17
N LYS A 338 20.76 -4.69 6.75
CA LYS A 338 21.51 -3.44 6.81
C LYS A 338 20.87 -2.48 7.80
N CYS A 339 21.63 -1.52 8.32
CA CYS A 339 21.16 -0.48 9.23
C CYS A 339 21.30 0.89 8.57
N ASP A 340 20.31 1.76 8.77
CA ASP A 340 20.45 3.19 8.46
C ASP A 340 21.28 3.89 9.55
N GLU A 341 21.09 3.50 10.83
CA GLU A 341 21.92 3.90 11.96
C GLU A 341 22.23 2.68 12.84
N ALA A 342 23.51 2.49 13.17
CA ALA A 342 23.99 1.34 13.94
C ALA A 342 23.67 1.49 15.45
N ARG A 343 22.40 1.69 15.81
CA ARG A 343 21.98 1.90 17.21
C ARG A 343 20.88 0.95 17.61
N GLY A 344 20.91 0.53 18.88
CA GLY A 344 19.89 -0.32 19.50
C GLY A 344 20.04 -1.80 19.15
N ASN A 345 19.08 -2.57 19.63
CA ASN A 345 18.99 -4.00 19.40
C ASN A 345 17.84 -4.33 18.45
N VAL A 346 17.89 -5.49 17.86
CA VAL A 346 16.79 -6.14 17.16
C VAL A 346 16.43 -7.43 17.87
N ASP A 347 15.13 -7.69 17.97
CA ASP A 347 14.59 -8.98 18.36
C ASP A 347 14.31 -9.81 17.11
N VAL A 348 14.80 -11.04 17.07
CA VAL A 348 14.56 -11.98 15.99
C VAL A 348 13.50 -12.98 16.44
N TYR A 349 12.40 -13.03 15.71
CA TYR A 349 11.31 -13.98 15.90
C TYR A 349 11.30 -14.99 14.76
N MET A 350 10.93 -16.24 15.08
CA MET A 350 10.78 -17.33 14.14
C MET A 350 9.46 -18.06 14.40
N SER A 351 8.81 -18.50 13.33
CA SER A 351 7.80 -19.55 13.35
C SER A 351 8.11 -20.61 12.31
N ALA A 352 7.84 -21.88 12.66
CA ALA A 352 7.94 -23.03 11.76
C ALA A 352 6.56 -23.49 11.24
N THR A 353 5.53 -22.66 11.40
CA THR A 353 4.13 -22.93 11.00
C THR A 353 3.62 -21.90 9.98
N ASN A 354 2.50 -22.23 9.34
CA ASN A 354 1.78 -21.30 8.44
C ASN A 354 0.27 -21.34 8.68
N HIS A 355 -0.12 -21.40 9.96
CA HIS A 355 -1.53 -21.44 10.34
C HIS A 355 -2.26 -20.12 10.07
N TYR A 356 -1.53 -18.99 10.01
CA TYR A 356 -2.10 -17.67 9.74
C TYR A 356 -2.82 -17.62 8.39
N ALA A 357 -2.28 -18.29 7.38
CA ALA A 357 -2.90 -18.39 6.07
C ALA A 357 -4.28 -19.07 6.10
N GLU A 358 -4.54 -19.91 7.10
CA GLU A 358 -5.80 -20.65 7.31
C GLU A 358 -6.70 -19.99 8.38
N GLY A 359 -6.33 -18.80 8.86
CA GLY A 359 -7.06 -18.05 9.88
C GLY A 359 -6.76 -18.48 11.33
N GLY A 360 -5.70 -19.27 11.51
CA GLY A 360 -5.16 -19.64 12.82
C GLY A 360 -4.04 -18.68 13.28
N HIS A 361 -3.28 -19.12 14.28
CA HIS A 361 -2.17 -18.41 14.85
C HIS A 361 -0.88 -19.17 14.62
N ASP A 362 0.18 -18.48 14.20
CA ASP A 362 1.50 -19.06 14.08
C ASP A 362 2.26 -19.08 15.41
N ASP A 363 3.08 -20.13 15.62
CA ASP A 363 3.85 -20.32 16.84
C ASP A 363 5.13 -19.45 16.82
N TRP A 364 4.97 -18.14 17.00
CA TRP A 364 6.06 -17.19 17.00
C TRP A 364 6.90 -17.25 18.30
N GLN A 365 8.18 -17.50 18.16
CA GLN A 365 9.14 -17.52 19.27
C GLN A 365 10.25 -16.50 19.02
N ARG A 366 10.60 -15.73 20.05
CA ARG A 366 11.81 -14.92 20.01
C ARG A 366 13.02 -15.81 20.19
N VAL A 367 13.84 -15.93 19.15
CA VAL A 367 15.00 -16.82 19.10
C VAL A 367 16.32 -16.12 19.41
N ALA A 368 16.38 -14.80 19.23
CA ALA A 368 17.56 -14.01 19.56
C ALA A 368 17.21 -12.53 19.83
N THR A 369 18.09 -11.85 20.56
CA THR A 369 18.20 -10.39 20.63
C THR A 369 19.66 -10.05 20.39
N VAL A 370 19.95 -9.27 19.34
CA VAL A 370 21.32 -8.93 18.93
C VAL A 370 21.41 -7.42 18.65
N ALA A 371 22.62 -6.86 18.63
CA ALA A 371 22.77 -5.47 18.23
C ALA A 371 22.37 -5.31 16.75
N ALA A 372 21.63 -4.23 16.44
CA ALA A 372 21.25 -3.96 15.04
C ALA A 372 22.48 -3.84 14.14
N SER A 373 23.59 -3.31 14.68
CA SER A 373 24.90 -3.17 14.01
C SER A 373 25.59 -4.48 13.64
N ASP A 374 25.19 -5.62 14.25
CA ASP A 374 25.78 -6.92 13.92
C ASP A 374 25.40 -7.32 12.48
N GLY A 375 24.28 -6.79 11.96
CA GLY A 375 23.85 -6.97 10.58
C GLY A 375 23.46 -8.39 10.22
N SER A 376 23.53 -9.34 11.17
CA SER A 376 23.16 -10.73 10.95
C SER A 376 22.85 -11.48 12.24
N CYS A 377 22.11 -12.59 12.10
CA CYS A 377 21.83 -13.55 13.16
C CYS A 377 21.67 -14.95 12.56
N THR A 378 22.32 -15.95 13.12
CA THR A 378 22.17 -17.36 12.72
C THR A 378 21.26 -18.08 13.69
N VAL A 379 20.24 -18.74 13.17
CA VAL A 379 19.21 -19.47 13.91
C VAL A 379 19.36 -20.98 13.63
N ASP A 380 19.45 -21.78 14.68
CA ASP A 380 19.43 -23.24 14.62
C ASP A 380 17.95 -23.71 14.46
N VAL A 381 17.68 -24.42 13.39
CA VAL A 381 16.36 -24.95 13.03
C VAL A 381 16.30 -26.48 13.08
N SER A 382 17.33 -27.15 13.62
CA SER A 382 17.45 -28.63 13.70
C SER A 382 16.27 -29.29 14.41
N ARG A 383 15.61 -28.57 15.32
CA ARG A 383 14.44 -29.05 16.07
C ARG A 383 13.15 -29.14 15.24
N TYR A 384 13.17 -28.63 14.01
CA TYR A 384 11.99 -28.55 13.14
C TYR A 384 12.26 -29.27 11.79
N PRO A 385 12.58 -30.58 11.79
CA PRO A 385 12.99 -31.28 10.58
C PRO A 385 11.92 -31.35 9.50
N ASP A 386 10.64 -31.26 9.89
CA ASP A 386 9.49 -31.40 8.98
C ASP A 386 8.82 -30.06 8.65
N ALA A 387 9.37 -28.92 9.10
CA ALA A 387 8.78 -27.62 8.82
C ALA A 387 8.78 -27.34 7.31
N PRO A 388 7.63 -27.02 6.71
CA PRO A 388 7.53 -26.71 5.29
C PRO A 388 8.15 -25.34 4.95
N VAL A 389 8.11 -24.42 5.91
CA VAL A 389 8.59 -23.05 5.80
C VAL A 389 9.03 -22.55 7.16
N PHE A 390 10.06 -21.70 7.17
CA PHE A 390 10.39 -20.88 8.32
C PHE A 390 10.02 -19.43 8.01
N LYS A 391 9.26 -18.80 8.91
CA LYS A 391 8.95 -17.40 8.87
C LYS A 391 9.81 -16.67 9.88
N PHE A 392 10.37 -15.54 9.49
CA PHE A 392 11.15 -14.70 10.38
C PHE A 392 10.61 -13.27 10.40
N ALA A 393 10.64 -12.66 11.60
CA ALA A 393 10.45 -11.24 11.79
C ALA A 393 11.63 -10.69 12.58
N VAL A 394 12.28 -9.67 12.03
CA VAL A 394 13.37 -8.92 12.68
C VAL A 394 12.83 -7.58 13.08
N VAL A 395 12.68 -7.36 14.38
CA VAL A 395 11.97 -6.23 14.97
C VAL A 395 12.99 -5.27 15.60
N SER A 396 13.06 -4.06 15.08
CA SER A 396 13.80 -2.94 15.67
C SER A 396 12.87 -2.03 16.49
N ALA A 397 13.39 -0.93 17.00
CA ALA A 397 12.56 0.06 17.72
C ALA A 397 11.54 0.76 16.82
N HIS A 398 11.81 0.91 15.50
CA HIS A 398 10.99 1.73 14.62
C HIS A 398 10.42 0.99 13.41
N ASN A 399 10.95 -0.19 13.06
CA ASN A 399 10.39 -0.98 11.95
C ASN A 399 10.65 -2.47 12.12
N THR A 400 9.79 -3.26 11.47
CA THR A 400 9.87 -4.71 11.39
C THR A 400 10.17 -5.10 9.94
N LEU A 401 11.06 -6.09 9.77
CA LEU A 401 11.32 -6.75 8.50
C LEU A 401 10.90 -8.20 8.58
N THR A 402 10.29 -8.72 7.55
CA THR A 402 9.83 -10.12 7.51
C THR A 402 10.40 -10.85 6.30
N ILE A 403 10.61 -12.14 6.43
CA ILE A 403 11.01 -13.01 5.34
C ILE A 403 10.53 -14.44 5.58
N TRP A 404 10.08 -15.07 4.51
CA TRP A 404 9.85 -16.51 4.51
C TRP A 404 11.06 -17.23 3.94
N ASN A 405 11.39 -18.37 4.51
CA ASN A 405 12.44 -19.26 4.04
C ASN A 405 11.83 -20.66 3.81
N PRO A 406 11.34 -20.94 2.57
CA PRO A 406 10.86 -22.28 2.22
C PRO A 406 12.00 -23.28 2.22
N ARG A 407 11.84 -24.43 2.86
CA ARG A 407 12.89 -25.45 2.96
C ARG A 407 13.28 -26.09 1.62
N HIS A 408 12.38 -26.00 0.64
CA HIS A 408 12.60 -26.46 -0.73
C HIS A 408 12.23 -25.33 -1.71
N PRO A 409 13.20 -24.46 -2.12
CA PRO A 409 12.98 -23.50 -3.16
C PRO A 409 12.65 -24.24 -4.46
N GLY A 410 11.41 -24.15 -4.95
CA GLY A 410 10.89 -24.89 -6.10
C GLY A 410 9.61 -25.66 -5.84
N ARG A 411 9.25 -26.00 -4.61
CA ARG A 411 7.88 -26.35 -4.26
C ARG A 411 7.13 -25.06 -3.90
N LYS A 412 6.18 -24.67 -4.75
CA LYS A 412 5.20 -23.64 -4.35
C LYS A 412 4.62 -24.10 -3.02
N VAL A 413 4.88 -23.36 -1.95
CA VAL A 413 4.14 -23.52 -0.71
C VAL A 413 2.71 -23.18 -1.11
N ARG A 414 1.87 -24.21 -1.28
CA ARG A 414 0.44 -23.98 -1.56
C ARG A 414 -0.15 -23.33 -0.33
N PRO A 415 -1.01 -22.32 -0.53
CA PRO A 415 -1.76 -21.71 0.57
C PRO A 415 -2.58 -22.76 1.31
#